data_76d04b9ec4fe0302157d4b7e67427b66
#
_entry.id   76d04b9ec4fe0302157d4b7e67427b66
#
_cell.length_a   1.000
_cell.length_b   1.000
_cell.length_c   1.000
_cell.angle_alpha   90.00
_cell.angle_beta   90.00
_cell.angle_gamma   90.00
#
_symmetry.space_group_name_H-M   'P 1'
#
loop_
_entity.id
_entity.type
_entity.pdbx_description
1 polymer ?
#
loop_
_entity_poly.entity_id
_entity_poly.type
_entity_poly.pdbx_seq_one_letter_code
_entity_poly.pdbx_strand_id
1 'polypeptide(L)'
;VQVTLRDLFDHPVLERLLAALGGAGKAATAHGVELLAHGEKATAPLSLMQRRLWVAEQLSGSSAAYGMPLALRLQGPLQVEVLRNSLNALAQRHEVLRTAYVQDDEGDPLALIADRIEVDIALDDWSGFSPQEQQRCIAEATLANASTPIAMEHAPLLRCRLARLADQELSLI
;
A
#
# COMPACT_ATOMS: atom_id res chain seq x y z
N VAL A 1 -26.16 11.60 14.26
CA VAL A 1 -26.65 10.54 15.17
C VAL A 1 -25.42 9.80 15.67
N GLN A 2 -25.21 9.76 16.99
CA GLN A 2 -24.15 8.94 17.61
C GLN A 2 -24.72 7.54 17.79
N VAL A 3 -24.05 6.55 17.21
CA VAL A 3 -24.34 5.13 17.38
C VAL A 3 -23.27 4.55 18.29
N THR A 4 -23.65 3.98 19.40
CA THR A 4 -22.73 3.30 20.30
C THR A 4 -22.61 1.82 19.94
N LEU A 5 -21.52 1.17 20.36
CA LEU A 5 -21.39 -0.29 20.21
C LEU A 5 -22.54 -1.04 20.88
N ARG A 6 -23.06 -0.52 22.00
CA ARG A 6 -24.17 -1.08 22.69
C ARG A 6 -25.45 -1.07 21.85
N ASP A 7 -25.74 0.04 21.18
CA ASP A 7 -26.90 0.14 20.29
C ASP A 7 -26.86 -0.91 19.16
N LEU A 8 -25.67 -1.22 18.63
CA LEU A 8 -25.49 -2.26 17.63
C LEU A 8 -25.77 -3.66 18.20
N PHE A 9 -25.35 -3.93 19.42
CA PHE A 9 -25.61 -5.24 20.05
C PHE A 9 -27.08 -5.39 20.51
N ASP A 10 -27.70 -4.34 21.04
CA ASP A 10 -29.07 -4.34 21.48
C ASP A 10 -30.07 -4.39 20.32
N HIS A 11 -29.64 -3.86 19.14
CA HIS A 11 -30.45 -3.81 17.92
C HIS A 11 -29.69 -4.37 16.69
N PRO A 12 -29.44 -5.69 16.64
CA PRO A 12 -28.65 -6.31 15.55
C PRO A 12 -29.33 -6.30 14.18
N VAL A 13 -30.62 -6.01 14.13
CA VAL A 13 -31.37 -5.85 12.89
C VAL A 13 -31.41 -4.39 12.50
N LEU A 14 -30.95 -4.06 11.28
CA LEU A 14 -30.79 -2.68 10.80
C LEU A 14 -32.09 -1.86 10.93
N GLU A 15 -33.24 -2.44 10.65
CA GLU A 15 -34.56 -1.78 10.78
C GLU A 15 -34.84 -1.34 12.22
N ARG A 16 -34.55 -2.19 13.21
CA ARG A 16 -34.71 -1.88 14.63
C ARG A 16 -33.70 -0.85 15.12
N LEU A 17 -32.47 -0.94 14.61
CA LEU A 17 -31.44 0.06 14.89
C LEU A 17 -31.86 1.44 14.37
N LEU A 18 -32.34 1.51 13.14
CA LEU A 18 -32.83 2.77 12.53
C LEU A 18 -34.03 3.33 13.31
N ALA A 19 -34.98 2.47 13.74
CA ALA A 19 -36.12 2.89 14.56
C ALA A 19 -35.68 3.44 15.92
N ALA A 20 -34.71 2.80 16.56
CA ALA A 20 -34.14 3.27 17.85
C ALA A 20 -33.39 4.59 17.69
N LEU A 21 -32.67 4.81 16.59
CA LEU A 21 -31.92 6.02 16.28
C LEU A 21 -32.80 7.15 15.73
N GLY A 22 -33.95 6.83 15.10
CA GLY A 22 -34.89 7.82 14.53
C GLY A 22 -35.59 8.68 15.59
N GLY A 23 -35.63 8.24 16.85
CA GLY A 23 -36.15 8.99 17.98
C GLY A 23 -35.12 9.86 18.71
N ALA A 24 -33.84 9.72 18.41
CA ALA A 24 -32.77 10.51 19.03
C ALA A 24 -32.64 11.84 18.28
N GLY A 25 -33.27 12.88 18.81
CA GLY A 25 -33.16 14.25 18.31
C GLY A 25 -31.73 14.73 18.19
N LYS A 26 -31.53 15.63 17.21
CA LYS A 26 -30.37 16.45 16.88
C LYS A 26 -29.03 15.94 17.40
N ALA A 27 -28.21 15.45 16.50
CA ALA A 27 -26.81 15.12 16.76
C ALA A 27 -26.17 16.21 17.62
N ALA A 28 -25.72 15.83 18.82
CA ALA A 28 -24.67 16.56 19.47
C ALA A 28 -23.54 16.66 18.44
N THR A 29 -23.10 17.86 18.15
CA THR A 29 -21.90 18.09 17.33
C THR A 29 -20.79 17.27 17.97
N ALA A 30 -20.56 16.08 17.43
CA ALA A 30 -19.31 15.40 17.71
C ALA A 30 -18.24 16.45 17.42
N HIS A 31 -17.33 16.68 18.35
CA HIS A 31 -16.10 17.38 18.04
C HIS A 31 -15.33 16.45 17.08
N GLY A 32 -15.80 16.42 15.83
CA GLY A 32 -15.10 15.77 14.76
C GLY A 32 -13.79 16.53 14.57
N VAL A 33 -12.70 15.81 14.54
CA VAL A 33 -11.45 16.39 14.09
C VAL A 33 -11.73 16.92 12.69
N GLU A 34 -11.65 18.21 12.53
CA GLU A 34 -11.81 18.84 11.21
C GLU A 34 -10.65 18.37 10.32
N LEU A 35 -10.99 17.69 9.24
CA LEU A 35 -9.99 17.29 8.24
C LEU A 35 -9.63 18.53 7.43
N LEU A 36 -8.53 19.16 7.80
CA LEU A 36 -7.96 20.26 7.06
C LEU A 36 -7.02 19.74 5.98
N ALA A 37 -7.15 20.25 4.76
CA ALA A 37 -6.13 20.03 3.74
C ALA A 37 -4.83 20.71 4.19
N HIS A 38 -3.76 19.92 4.36
CA HIS A 38 -2.49 20.47 4.85
C HIS A 38 -1.63 21.13 3.76
N GLY A 39 -2.10 21.21 2.52
CA GLY A 39 -1.32 21.67 1.38
C GLY A 39 -0.22 20.68 0.98
N GLU A 40 0.55 21.02 -0.03
CA GLU A 40 1.72 20.23 -0.46
C GLU A 40 2.87 20.47 0.53
N LYS A 41 3.23 19.45 1.28
CA LYS A 41 4.36 19.47 2.19
C LYS A 41 5.37 18.40 1.79
N ALA A 42 6.64 18.79 1.73
CA ALA A 42 7.73 17.85 1.47
C ALA A 42 7.98 16.89 2.64
N THR A 43 7.55 17.25 3.84
CA THR A 43 7.75 16.46 5.05
C THR A 43 6.50 16.41 5.93
N ALA A 44 6.33 15.31 6.64
CA ALA A 44 5.25 15.14 7.61
C ALA A 44 5.73 14.32 8.82
N PRO A 45 5.14 14.52 10.01
CA PRO A 45 5.39 13.64 11.15
C PRO A 45 4.78 12.25 10.87
N LEU A 46 5.42 11.22 11.39
CA LEU A 46 4.88 9.87 11.32
C LEU A 46 3.63 9.74 12.21
N SER A 47 2.65 8.98 11.72
CA SER A 47 1.59 8.49 12.61
C SER A 47 2.17 7.54 13.67
N LEU A 48 1.43 7.31 14.74
CA LEU A 48 1.86 6.38 15.81
C LEU A 48 2.17 4.98 15.28
N MET A 49 1.41 4.50 14.29
CA MET A 49 1.63 3.17 13.69
C MET A 49 2.87 3.17 12.80
N GLN A 50 3.07 4.19 11.98
CA GLN A 50 4.27 4.34 11.16
C GLN A 50 5.53 4.44 12.03
N ARG A 51 5.51 5.24 13.11
CA ARG A 51 6.62 5.35 14.06
C ARG A 51 6.93 4.00 14.71
N ARG A 52 5.93 3.25 15.10
CA ARG A 52 6.10 1.90 15.67
C ARG A 52 6.78 0.95 14.69
N LEU A 53 6.32 0.92 13.44
CA LEU A 53 6.91 0.08 12.39
C LEU A 53 8.34 0.51 12.10
N TRP A 54 8.59 1.80 12.01
CA TRP A 54 9.92 2.35 11.78
C TRP A 54 10.91 1.95 12.89
N VAL A 55 10.52 2.10 14.17
CA VAL A 55 11.35 1.67 15.31
C VAL A 55 11.61 0.16 15.27
N ALA A 56 10.59 -0.64 14.96
CA ALA A 56 10.75 -2.10 14.85
C ALA A 56 11.74 -2.47 13.74
N GLU A 57 11.74 -1.77 12.62
CA GLU A 57 12.67 -1.99 11.51
C GLU A 57 14.10 -1.61 11.91
N GLN A 58 14.29 -0.48 12.59
CA GLN A 58 15.61 -0.06 13.11
C GLN A 58 16.20 -1.11 14.08
N LEU A 59 15.35 -1.68 14.94
CA LEU A 59 15.78 -2.70 15.90
C LEU A 59 16.08 -4.07 15.24
N SER A 60 15.38 -4.39 14.15
CA SER A 60 15.52 -5.68 13.45
C SER A 60 16.67 -5.71 12.45
N GLY A 61 17.28 -4.57 12.13
CA GLY A 61 18.38 -4.47 11.19
C GLY A 61 17.98 -4.75 9.75
N SER A 62 16.95 -4.09 9.25
CA SER A 62 16.37 -4.26 7.91
C SER A 62 15.73 -5.63 7.68
N SER A 63 14.46 -5.72 7.99
CA SER A 63 13.66 -6.95 7.94
C SER A 63 12.69 -6.93 6.76
N ALA A 64 12.53 -8.07 6.10
CA ALA A 64 11.47 -8.26 5.11
C ALA A 64 10.09 -8.55 5.76
N ALA A 65 9.98 -8.50 7.10
CA ALA A 65 8.79 -8.91 7.85
C ALA A 65 7.52 -8.12 7.51
N TYR A 66 7.65 -6.90 7.02
CA TYR A 66 6.52 -6.04 6.64
C TYR A 66 6.29 -6.00 5.14
N GLY A 67 7.07 -6.72 4.34
CA GLY A 67 6.84 -6.89 2.92
C GLY A 67 5.52 -7.64 2.66
N MET A 68 4.72 -7.14 1.74
CA MET A 68 3.45 -7.77 1.32
C MET A 68 3.58 -8.20 -0.15
N PRO A 69 4.17 -9.36 -0.43
CA PRO A 69 4.30 -9.86 -1.80
C PRO A 69 2.93 -10.24 -2.35
N LEU A 70 2.72 -9.93 -3.62
CA LEU A 70 1.52 -10.30 -4.35
C LEU A 70 1.93 -10.77 -5.75
N ALA A 71 1.43 -11.92 -6.18
CA ALA A 71 1.59 -12.40 -7.54
C ALA A 71 0.22 -12.49 -8.22
N LEU A 72 0.07 -11.82 -9.36
CA LEU A 72 -1.16 -11.77 -10.15
C LEU A 72 -0.91 -12.36 -11.53
N ARG A 73 -1.81 -13.17 -12.01
CA ARG A 73 -1.85 -13.63 -13.39
C ARG A 73 -2.73 -12.70 -14.21
N LEU A 74 -2.17 -12.11 -15.25
CA LEU A 74 -2.86 -11.20 -16.15
C LEU A 74 -3.11 -11.92 -17.47
N GLN A 75 -4.36 -11.91 -17.94
CA GLN A 75 -4.76 -12.50 -19.21
C GLN A 75 -5.33 -11.44 -20.13
N GLY A 76 -4.92 -11.49 -21.40
CA GLY A 76 -5.31 -10.53 -22.43
C GLY A 76 -4.15 -9.67 -22.91
N PRO A 77 -4.39 -8.82 -23.91
CA PRO A 77 -3.37 -7.94 -24.45
C PRO A 77 -2.98 -6.86 -23.44
N LEU A 78 -1.77 -6.90 -22.93
CA LEU A 78 -1.22 -5.90 -22.03
C LEU A 78 -0.20 -5.02 -22.73
N GLN A 79 -0.37 -3.73 -22.62
CA GLN A 79 0.64 -2.74 -23.02
C GLN A 79 1.43 -2.33 -21.77
N VAL A 80 2.71 -2.72 -21.72
CA VAL A 80 3.58 -2.49 -20.56
C VAL A 80 3.68 -1.00 -20.21
N GLU A 81 3.77 -0.13 -21.21
CA GLU A 81 3.86 1.31 -21.01
C GLU A 81 2.57 1.89 -20.41
N VAL A 82 1.40 1.35 -20.76
CA VAL A 82 0.12 1.75 -20.15
C VAL A 82 0.08 1.33 -18.69
N LEU A 83 0.56 0.14 -18.35
CA LEU A 83 0.68 -0.31 -16.97
C LEU A 83 1.64 0.58 -16.18
N ARG A 84 2.83 0.88 -16.73
CA ARG A 84 3.82 1.78 -16.13
C ARG A 84 3.21 3.16 -15.84
N ASN A 85 2.56 3.74 -16.82
CA ASN A 85 1.91 5.06 -16.68
C ASN A 85 0.79 5.03 -15.63
N SER A 86 0.04 3.93 -15.55
CA SER A 86 -1.01 3.74 -14.55
C SER A 86 -0.44 3.65 -13.12
N LEU A 87 0.65 2.91 -12.93
CA LEU A 87 1.34 2.82 -11.63
C LEU A 87 1.94 4.17 -11.23
N ASN A 88 2.55 4.89 -12.16
CA ASN A 88 3.07 6.23 -11.91
C ASN A 88 1.95 7.22 -11.55
N ALA A 89 0.81 7.18 -12.25
CA ALA A 89 -0.35 8.00 -11.92
C ALA A 89 -0.92 7.66 -10.53
N LEU A 90 -0.93 6.37 -10.16
CA LEU A 90 -1.35 5.93 -8.83
C LEU A 90 -0.39 6.44 -7.76
N ALA A 91 0.91 6.34 -7.97
CA ALA A 91 1.93 6.84 -7.06
C ALA A 91 1.86 8.36 -6.92
N GLN A 92 1.60 9.09 -8.01
CA GLN A 92 1.42 10.54 -7.99
C GLN A 92 0.18 10.93 -7.19
N ARG A 93 -0.92 10.18 -7.31
CA ARG A 93 -2.18 10.44 -6.60
C ARG A 93 -2.07 10.16 -5.09
N HIS A 94 -1.30 9.15 -4.69
CA HIS A 94 -1.22 8.67 -3.31
C HIS A 94 0.16 8.96 -2.72
N GLU A 95 0.25 10.00 -1.89
CA GLU A 95 1.51 10.43 -1.26
C GLU A 95 2.25 9.29 -0.54
N VAL A 96 1.52 8.37 0.11
CA VAL A 96 2.12 7.23 0.81
C VAL A 96 2.98 6.35 -0.11
N LEU A 97 2.69 6.28 -1.40
CA LEU A 97 3.48 5.51 -2.37
C LEU A 97 4.78 6.21 -2.79
N ARG A 98 4.88 7.52 -2.55
CA ARG A 98 6.07 8.33 -2.84
C ARG A 98 6.70 8.92 -1.59
N THR A 99 6.44 8.29 -0.44
CA THR A 99 6.99 8.67 0.87
C THR A 99 8.14 7.74 1.27
N ALA A 100 9.25 8.33 1.66
CA ALA A 100 10.36 7.66 2.34
C ALA A 100 10.31 8.02 3.84
N TYR A 101 10.93 7.20 4.67
CA TYR A 101 11.00 7.41 6.11
C TYR A 101 12.47 7.55 6.51
N VAL A 102 12.84 8.75 6.92
CA VAL A 102 14.20 9.14 7.25
C VAL A 102 14.29 9.61 8.69
N GLN A 103 15.50 9.83 9.19
CA GLN A 103 15.73 10.54 10.43
C GLN A 103 16.01 12.02 10.13
N ASP A 104 15.52 12.91 10.99
CA ASP A 104 15.94 14.29 10.99
C ASP A 104 17.30 14.48 11.73
N ASP A 105 17.75 15.70 11.83
CA ASP A 105 19.04 16.04 12.48
C ASP A 105 19.04 15.74 13.99
N GLU A 106 17.87 15.60 14.61
CA GLU A 106 17.69 15.29 16.03
C GLU A 106 17.55 13.77 16.27
N GLY A 107 17.46 12.99 15.19
CA GLY A 107 17.31 11.54 15.21
C GLY A 107 15.85 11.05 15.26
N ASP A 108 14.89 11.96 15.16
CA ASP A 108 13.48 11.61 15.12
C ASP A 108 13.04 11.15 13.71
N PRO A 109 12.11 10.18 13.62
CA PRO A 109 11.63 9.71 12.34
C PRO A 109 10.70 10.72 11.65
N LEU A 110 10.99 10.98 10.38
CA LEU A 110 10.30 11.92 9.52
C LEU A 110 9.86 11.25 8.22
N ALA A 111 8.65 11.52 7.77
CA ALA A 111 8.18 11.16 6.44
C ALA A 111 8.63 12.22 5.43
N LEU A 112 9.42 11.81 4.46
CA LEU A 112 9.87 12.63 3.33
C LEU A 112 9.00 12.31 2.12
N ILE A 113 8.23 13.26 1.64
CA ILE A 113 7.27 13.10 0.54
C ILE A 113 7.90 13.67 -0.73
N ALA A 114 8.21 12.79 -1.67
CA ALA A 114 8.74 13.22 -2.98
C ALA A 114 7.64 13.85 -3.83
N ASP A 115 7.95 14.91 -4.56
CA ASP A 115 7.02 15.55 -5.49
C ASP A 115 6.66 14.58 -6.62
N ARG A 116 7.62 13.79 -7.07
CA ARG A 116 7.46 12.80 -8.14
C ARG A 116 8.38 11.61 -7.92
N ILE A 117 7.88 10.44 -8.29
CA ILE A 117 8.69 9.22 -8.38
C ILE A 117 8.34 8.48 -9.68
N GLU A 118 9.24 7.59 -10.07
CA GLU A 118 8.97 6.62 -11.14
C GLU A 118 8.96 5.21 -10.53
N VAL A 119 7.90 4.47 -10.84
CA VAL A 119 7.81 3.05 -10.49
C VAL A 119 8.51 2.25 -11.57
N ASP A 120 9.65 1.66 -11.24
CA ASP A 120 10.34 0.76 -12.15
C ASP A 120 9.64 -0.60 -12.21
N ILE A 121 9.55 -1.16 -13.42
CA ILE A 121 9.01 -2.48 -13.67
C ILE A 121 10.11 -3.33 -14.30
N ALA A 122 10.63 -4.27 -13.54
CA ALA A 122 11.55 -5.27 -14.09
C ALA A 122 10.79 -6.17 -15.07
N LEU A 123 11.34 -6.38 -16.27
CA LEU A 123 10.70 -7.18 -17.32
C LEU A 123 11.47 -8.45 -17.55
N ASP A 124 10.78 -9.58 -17.51
CA ASP A 124 11.30 -10.89 -17.84
C ASP A 124 10.50 -11.52 -18.99
N ASP A 125 11.13 -12.37 -19.78
CA ASP A 125 10.46 -13.19 -20.78
C ASP A 125 10.68 -14.68 -20.47
N TRP A 126 9.62 -15.34 -20.00
CA TRP A 126 9.58 -16.76 -19.69
C TRP A 126 8.69 -17.53 -20.67
N SER A 127 8.31 -16.92 -21.78
CA SER A 127 7.41 -17.54 -22.76
C SER A 127 8.00 -18.80 -23.43
N GLY A 128 9.33 -18.91 -23.45
CA GLY A 128 10.03 -20.10 -23.94
C GLY A 128 10.16 -21.26 -22.93
N PHE A 129 9.71 -21.06 -21.68
CA PHE A 129 9.80 -22.08 -20.62
C PHE A 129 8.57 -22.99 -20.65
N SER A 130 8.74 -24.21 -20.17
CA SER A 130 7.61 -25.10 -19.94
C SER A 130 6.69 -24.54 -18.83
N PRO A 131 5.40 -24.91 -18.79
CA PRO A 131 4.50 -24.46 -17.74
C PRO A 131 4.98 -24.74 -16.32
N GLN A 132 5.71 -25.86 -16.14
CA GLN A 132 6.28 -26.22 -14.85
C GLN A 132 7.45 -25.32 -14.46
N GLU A 133 8.31 -24.98 -15.42
CA GLU A 133 9.42 -24.04 -15.21
C GLU A 133 8.90 -22.61 -14.94
N GLN A 134 7.88 -22.16 -15.69
CA GLN A 134 7.21 -20.87 -15.44
C GLN A 134 6.68 -20.79 -14.01
N GLN A 135 5.99 -21.84 -13.55
CA GLN A 135 5.47 -21.91 -12.19
C GLN A 135 6.58 -21.81 -11.15
N ARG A 136 7.71 -22.49 -11.40
CA ARG A 136 8.89 -22.41 -10.53
C ARG A 136 9.48 -21.00 -10.50
N CYS A 137 9.66 -20.37 -11.66
CA CYS A 137 10.17 -19.00 -11.75
C CYS A 137 9.27 -17.99 -11.03
N ILE A 138 7.95 -18.13 -11.15
CA ILE A 138 6.98 -17.28 -10.44
C ILE A 138 7.14 -17.46 -8.92
N ALA A 139 7.22 -18.72 -8.45
CA ALA A 139 7.37 -19.00 -7.02
C ALA A 139 8.71 -18.47 -6.48
N GLU A 140 9.80 -18.67 -7.19
CA GLU A 140 11.13 -18.17 -6.84
C GLU A 140 11.16 -16.64 -6.81
N ALA A 141 10.61 -15.97 -7.82
CA ALA A 141 10.54 -14.52 -7.87
C ALA A 141 9.66 -13.93 -6.76
N THR A 142 8.54 -14.57 -6.46
CA THR A 142 7.64 -14.16 -5.36
C THR A 142 8.35 -14.32 -4.01
N LEU A 143 9.04 -15.43 -3.79
CA LEU A 143 9.82 -15.69 -2.58
C LEU A 143 10.97 -14.69 -2.44
N ALA A 144 11.71 -14.42 -3.51
CA ALA A 144 12.79 -13.46 -3.52
C ALA A 144 12.27 -12.05 -3.18
N ASN A 145 11.13 -11.67 -3.76
CA ASN A 145 10.49 -10.38 -3.46
C ASN A 145 10.03 -10.30 -1.99
N ALA A 146 9.49 -11.39 -1.45
CA ALA A 146 9.08 -11.49 -0.05
C ALA A 146 10.27 -11.42 0.92
N SER A 147 11.41 -12.01 0.54
CA SER A 147 12.59 -12.14 1.42
C SER A 147 13.54 -10.95 1.36
N THR A 148 13.41 -10.09 0.35
CA THR A 148 14.30 -8.94 0.17
C THR A 148 13.75 -7.74 0.92
N PRO A 149 14.46 -7.19 1.91
CA PRO A 149 14.03 -5.98 2.60
C PRO A 149 13.78 -4.81 1.63
N ILE A 150 12.86 -3.94 1.98
CA ILE A 150 12.65 -2.66 1.31
C ILE A 150 13.27 -1.58 2.18
N ALA A 151 14.27 -0.88 1.66
CA ALA A 151 14.90 0.23 2.37
C ALA A 151 13.87 1.36 2.53
N MET A 152 13.49 1.66 3.77
CA MET A 152 12.45 2.66 4.06
C MET A 152 12.88 4.08 3.70
N GLU A 153 14.18 4.31 3.61
CA GLU A 153 14.80 5.60 3.31
C GLU A 153 14.66 6.04 1.84
N HIS A 154 14.17 5.16 0.98
CA HIS A 154 14.06 5.40 -0.46
C HIS A 154 12.67 5.09 -0.98
N ALA A 155 11.96 6.11 -1.47
CA ALA A 155 10.71 5.91 -2.21
C ALA A 155 11.01 5.51 -3.69
N PRO A 156 10.15 4.70 -4.31
CA PRO A 156 8.93 4.11 -3.78
C PRO A 156 9.18 2.88 -2.91
N LEU A 157 8.36 2.67 -1.88
CA LEU A 157 8.36 1.43 -1.10
C LEU A 157 7.55 0.33 -1.84
N LEU A 158 7.77 0.22 -3.12
CA LEU A 158 7.08 -0.66 -4.04
C LEU A 158 8.08 -1.21 -5.06
N ARG A 159 8.06 -2.51 -5.28
CA ARG A 159 8.80 -3.19 -6.34
C ARG A 159 7.83 -3.92 -7.24
N CYS A 160 8.05 -3.84 -8.54
CA CYS A 160 7.23 -4.50 -9.54
C CYS A 160 8.11 -5.30 -10.49
N ARG A 161 7.69 -6.53 -10.76
CA ARG A 161 8.28 -7.40 -11.78
C ARG A 161 7.16 -7.91 -12.68
N LEU A 162 7.32 -7.83 -13.98
CA LEU A 162 6.38 -8.33 -14.96
C LEU A 162 7.07 -9.40 -15.81
N ALA A 163 6.56 -10.62 -15.78
CA ALA A 163 7.07 -11.73 -16.53
C ALA A 163 6.07 -12.14 -17.63
N ARG A 164 6.52 -12.21 -18.87
CA ARG A 164 5.76 -12.74 -19.99
C ARG A 164 5.76 -14.26 -19.93
N LEU A 165 4.58 -14.87 -19.96
CA LEU A 165 4.40 -16.32 -19.95
C LEU A 165 3.97 -16.85 -21.32
N ALA A 166 3.15 -16.08 -22.04
CA ALA A 166 2.70 -16.31 -23.40
C ALA A 166 2.31 -14.97 -24.05
N ASP A 167 1.86 -14.99 -25.30
CA ASP A 167 1.50 -13.78 -26.07
C ASP A 167 0.44 -12.90 -25.37
N GLN A 168 -0.49 -13.53 -24.65
CA GLN A 168 -1.57 -12.84 -23.92
C GLN A 168 -1.63 -13.27 -22.46
N GLU A 169 -0.49 -13.61 -21.89
CA GLU A 169 -0.43 -14.07 -20.53
C GLU A 169 0.86 -13.58 -19.85
N LEU A 170 0.69 -12.87 -18.73
CA LEU A 170 1.79 -12.33 -17.94
C LEU A 170 1.57 -12.62 -16.45
N SER A 171 2.67 -12.60 -15.70
CA SER A 171 2.66 -12.60 -14.24
C SER A 171 3.18 -11.25 -13.73
N LEU A 172 2.42 -10.56 -12.89
CA LEU A 172 2.85 -9.38 -12.16
C LEU A 172 3.16 -9.78 -10.72
N ILE A 173 4.37 -9.49 -10.26
CA ILE A 173 4.91 -9.86 -8.95
C ILE A 173 5.42 -8.61 -8.24
#